data_534e7c7efe3119fc52b90fdd7c0f8f29
#
_entry.id   534e7c7efe3119fc52b90fdd7c0f8f29
#
_cell.length_a   1.000
_cell.length_b   1.000
_cell.length_c   1.000
_cell.angle_alpha   90.00
_cell.angle_beta   90.00
_cell.angle_gamma   90.00
#
_symmetry.space_group_name_H-M   'P 1'
#
loop_
_entity.id
_entity.type
_entity.pdbx_description
1 polymer ?
#
loop_
_entity_poly.entity_id
_entity_poly.type
_entity_poly.pdbx_seq_one_letter_code
_entity_poly.pdbx_strand_id
1 'polypeptide(L)'
;MADTPANRNACTGTGPEASPEILGLSLDRRNFLTAVGLAAAGVLAGCSSEAREKYLQKHFLELSPQEVERRLSRLSAEYAKQLGQPVNLSGTTARPGVVFGYALDLSRCIGCRRCVYACVKENNQSRDPQIQWIRVLEMEKARGIDFEGANPYYDPDKVPDPEHFYVPVACQQCRHPQCTTVCPVGATWQEPDGIVVIDYDWCIGCRCCMAACPYGARRFNWGEPHLPSAEANPTMHYLGNRPRTRGVAEKCTFCVQRTRDGRYPACVEICPVGARKFGNLLDPEDEISRILREKRVFVLKAELKTEPKFYYFYGI
;
A
#
# COMPACT_ATOMS: atom_id res chain seq x y z
N MET A 1 1.90 31.08 -40.11
CA MET A 1 3.23 30.92 -40.72
C MET A 1 4.19 31.73 -39.88
N ALA A 2 4.95 31.08 -39.00
CA ALA A 2 6.27 31.46 -38.50
C ALA A 2 6.66 30.41 -37.46
N ASP A 3 7.52 29.50 -37.88
CA ASP A 3 8.16 28.47 -37.03
C ASP A 3 9.08 29.14 -36.02
N THR A 4 8.95 28.70 -34.75
CA THR A 4 9.93 29.00 -33.72
C THR A 4 10.72 27.71 -33.44
N PRO A 5 12.05 27.68 -33.55
CA PRO A 5 12.82 26.45 -33.37
C PRO A 5 12.93 26.05 -31.91
N ALA A 6 12.66 24.80 -31.65
CA ALA A 6 12.88 24.16 -30.38
C ALA A 6 14.38 24.13 -30.02
N ASN A 7 14.74 24.74 -28.90
CA ASN A 7 16.08 24.71 -28.35
C ASN A 7 16.34 23.33 -27.72
N ARG A 8 17.04 22.45 -28.45
CA ARG A 8 17.53 21.16 -27.99
C ARG A 8 18.90 21.34 -27.34
N ASN A 9 18.95 21.61 -26.08
CA ASN A 9 20.17 21.42 -25.30
C ASN A 9 20.15 20.00 -24.70
N ALA A 10 20.71 19.07 -25.47
CA ALA A 10 21.03 17.74 -24.98
C ALA A 10 22.22 17.85 -24.00
N CYS A 11 22.05 17.44 -22.76
CA CYS A 11 23.17 17.25 -21.85
C CYS A 11 23.96 16.00 -22.29
N THR A 12 24.89 16.15 -23.22
CA THR A 12 25.93 15.18 -23.52
C THR A 12 27.14 15.47 -22.64
N GLY A 13 27.14 14.95 -21.42
CA GLY A 13 28.26 15.02 -20.50
C GLY A 13 29.26 13.90 -20.82
N THR A 14 30.19 14.10 -21.71
CA THR A 14 31.47 13.37 -21.68
C THR A 14 32.35 14.08 -20.67
N GLY A 15 32.39 13.58 -19.46
CA GLY A 15 33.32 14.03 -18.41
C GLY A 15 34.75 13.60 -18.80
N PRO A 16 35.77 14.46 -18.63
CA PRO A 16 37.15 14.04 -18.78
C PRO A 16 37.53 13.05 -17.68
N GLU A 17 38.20 11.96 -18.03
CA GLU A 17 38.92 11.12 -17.11
C GLU A 17 39.98 11.98 -16.41
N ALA A 18 39.72 12.40 -15.19
CA ALA A 18 40.69 13.08 -14.36
C ALA A 18 41.48 12.04 -13.58
N SER A 19 42.75 11.90 -13.89
CA SER A 19 43.74 11.23 -13.10
C SER A 19 43.84 11.84 -11.68
N PRO A 20 44.16 11.07 -10.62
CA PRO A 20 43.99 11.46 -9.23
C PRO A 20 45.10 12.34 -8.62
N GLU A 21 45.73 13.21 -9.39
CA GLU A 21 46.87 14.01 -8.90
C GLU A 21 46.69 15.52 -8.95
N ILE A 22 45.49 16.06 -8.88
CA ILE A 22 45.31 17.50 -8.73
C ILE A 22 44.37 17.76 -7.53
N LEU A 23 44.93 17.94 -6.37
CA LEU A 23 44.50 18.84 -5.28
C LEU A 23 45.06 18.31 -3.96
N GLY A 24 46.19 18.91 -3.52
CA GLY A 24 46.75 18.72 -2.19
C GLY A 24 45.89 19.33 -1.08
N LEU A 25 44.66 18.87 -0.98
CA LEU A 25 43.76 19.17 0.13
C LEU A 25 43.63 17.92 0.98
N SER A 26 44.06 17.98 2.23
CA SER A 26 43.78 16.96 3.22
C SER A 26 42.27 16.76 3.28
N LEU A 27 41.80 15.60 2.78
CA LEU A 27 40.39 15.21 2.81
C LEU A 27 40.00 14.89 4.25
N ASP A 28 39.71 15.93 5.04
CA ASP A 28 38.94 15.77 6.27
C ASP A 28 37.51 15.35 5.94
N ARG A 29 36.96 14.42 6.71
CA ARG A 29 35.58 13.88 6.52
C ARG A 29 34.51 14.96 6.27
N ARG A 30 34.72 16.14 6.86
CA ARG A 30 33.82 17.30 6.71
C ARG A 30 33.88 17.91 5.32
N ASN A 31 35.09 18.03 4.75
CA ASN A 31 35.29 18.59 3.41
C ASN A 31 34.85 17.64 2.29
N PHE A 32 34.98 16.33 2.51
CA PHE A 32 34.45 15.31 1.58
C PHE A 32 32.92 15.37 1.51
N LEU A 33 32.23 15.43 2.65
CA LEU A 33 30.76 15.52 2.68
C LEU A 33 30.24 16.84 2.10
N THR A 34 30.97 17.93 2.26
CA THR A 34 30.61 19.23 1.68
C THR A 34 30.82 19.25 0.17
N ALA A 35 31.93 18.69 -0.32
CA ALA A 35 32.21 18.61 -1.75
C ALA A 35 31.24 17.67 -2.50
N VAL A 36 30.90 16.52 -1.90
CA VAL A 36 29.89 15.59 -2.43
C VAL A 36 28.50 16.21 -2.37
N GLY A 37 28.17 16.93 -1.30
CA GLY A 37 26.89 17.63 -1.16
C GLY A 37 26.72 18.77 -2.15
N LEU A 38 27.75 19.56 -2.42
CA LEU A 38 27.75 20.66 -3.40
C LEU A 38 27.72 20.15 -4.84
N ALA A 39 28.43 19.07 -5.16
CA ALA A 39 28.40 18.44 -6.48
C ALA A 39 27.03 17.82 -6.76
N ALA A 40 26.44 17.15 -5.77
CA ALA A 40 25.09 16.60 -5.88
C ALA A 40 24.00 17.69 -6.00
N ALA A 41 24.12 18.78 -5.24
CA ALA A 41 23.20 19.90 -5.31
C ALA A 41 23.28 20.67 -6.63
N GLY A 42 24.47 20.84 -7.18
CA GLY A 42 24.70 21.51 -8.47
C GLY A 42 24.11 20.76 -9.66
N VAL A 43 24.17 19.43 -9.65
CA VAL A 43 23.59 18.57 -10.69
C VAL A 43 22.05 18.51 -10.57
N LEU A 44 21.51 18.64 -9.37
CA LEU A 44 20.07 18.55 -9.13
C LEU A 44 19.31 19.86 -9.32
N ALA A 45 19.98 21.01 -9.25
CA ALA A 45 19.33 22.32 -9.35
C ALA A 45 19.07 22.78 -10.79
N GLY A 46 19.70 22.15 -11.79
CA GLY A 46 19.61 22.56 -13.20
C GLY A 46 18.79 21.64 -14.10
N CYS A 47 18.31 20.50 -13.62
CA CYS A 47 17.57 19.54 -14.44
C CYS A 47 16.06 19.64 -14.23
N SER A 48 15.28 19.68 -15.32
CA SER A 48 13.83 19.52 -15.27
C SER A 48 13.45 18.20 -14.58
N SER A 49 12.26 18.12 -13.97
CA SER A 49 11.76 16.89 -13.31
C SER A 49 11.90 15.67 -14.21
N GLU A 50 11.69 15.83 -15.50
CA GLU A 50 11.75 14.79 -16.52
C GLU A 50 13.20 14.31 -16.80
N ALA A 51 14.17 15.21 -16.79
CA ALA A 51 15.59 14.86 -16.94
C ALA A 51 16.15 14.15 -15.70
N ARG A 52 15.67 14.55 -14.52
CA ARG A 52 15.98 13.90 -13.24
C ARG A 52 15.40 12.48 -13.18
N GLU A 53 14.18 12.30 -13.65
CA GLU A 53 13.51 11.01 -13.70
C GLU A 53 14.21 10.06 -14.69
N LYS A 54 14.55 10.55 -15.89
CA LYS A 54 15.38 9.81 -16.86
C LYS A 54 16.77 9.46 -16.33
N TYR A 55 17.42 10.35 -15.58
CA TYR A 55 18.71 10.09 -14.97
C TYR A 55 18.59 9.00 -13.88
N LEU A 56 17.58 9.10 -13.02
CA LEU A 56 17.32 8.10 -12.00
C LEU A 56 16.97 6.74 -12.64
N GLN A 57 16.11 6.72 -13.67
CA GLN A 57 15.77 5.50 -14.42
C GLN A 57 16.98 4.86 -15.10
N LYS A 58 17.90 5.67 -15.63
CA LYS A 58 19.12 5.17 -16.30
C LYS A 58 20.16 4.60 -15.30
N HIS A 59 20.16 5.06 -14.06
CA HIS A 59 21.11 4.62 -13.03
C HIS A 59 20.52 3.58 -12.08
N PHE A 60 19.20 3.56 -11.90
CA PHE A 60 18.47 2.46 -11.30
C PHE A 60 17.95 1.58 -12.44
N LEU A 61 18.77 0.65 -12.88
CA LEU A 61 18.41 -0.32 -13.92
C LEU A 61 17.08 -0.99 -13.55
N GLU A 62 16.09 -0.86 -14.42
CA GLU A 62 14.91 -1.70 -14.35
C GLU A 62 15.37 -3.15 -14.52
N LEU A 63 14.91 -4.02 -13.60
CA LEU A 63 15.20 -5.43 -13.69
C LEU A 63 14.55 -5.99 -14.95
N SER A 64 15.30 -6.74 -15.73
CA SER A 64 14.73 -7.52 -16.84
C SER A 64 13.72 -8.56 -16.31
N PRO A 65 12.75 -9.01 -17.11
CA PRO A 65 11.81 -10.06 -16.67
C PRO A 65 12.51 -11.30 -16.11
N GLN A 66 13.65 -11.68 -16.68
CA GLN A 66 14.43 -12.83 -16.19
C GLN A 66 15.09 -12.56 -14.83
N GLU A 67 15.48 -11.33 -14.55
CA GLU A 67 16.04 -10.95 -13.25
C GLU A 67 14.95 -10.89 -12.18
N VAL A 68 13.75 -10.40 -12.53
CA VAL A 68 12.57 -10.46 -11.66
C VAL A 68 12.26 -11.91 -11.29
N GLU A 69 12.18 -12.80 -12.29
CA GLU A 69 11.92 -14.23 -12.09
C GLU A 69 12.96 -14.87 -11.17
N ARG A 70 14.24 -14.62 -11.41
CA ARG A 70 15.34 -15.13 -10.56
C ARG A 70 15.23 -14.61 -9.13
N ARG A 71 14.86 -13.35 -8.94
CA ARG A 71 14.69 -12.75 -7.61
C ARG A 71 13.51 -13.36 -6.88
N LEU A 72 12.36 -13.53 -7.55
CA LEU A 72 11.16 -14.15 -6.99
C LEU A 72 11.43 -15.60 -6.61
N SER A 73 12.10 -16.38 -7.48
CA SER A 73 12.47 -17.77 -7.20
C SER A 73 13.39 -17.88 -5.99
N ARG A 74 14.39 -17.01 -5.87
CA ARG A 74 15.28 -16.96 -4.70
C ARG A 74 14.52 -16.67 -3.42
N LEU A 75 13.68 -15.64 -3.41
CA LEU A 75 12.87 -15.27 -2.24
C LEU A 75 11.86 -16.36 -1.88
N SER A 76 11.27 -17.01 -2.88
CA SER A 76 10.37 -18.16 -2.68
C SER A 76 11.06 -19.29 -1.94
N ALA A 77 12.30 -19.65 -2.37
CA ALA A 77 13.10 -20.66 -1.71
C ALA A 77 13.52 -20.26 -0.28
N GLU A 78 13.85 -19.00 -0.07
CA GLU A 78 14.19 -18.45 1.25
C GLU A 78 12.98 -18.52 2.22
N TYR A 79 11.80 -18.08 1.79
CA TYR A 79 10.59 -18.18 2.59
C TYR A 79 10.14 -19.62 2.81
N ALA A 80 10.33 -20.51 1.82
CA ALA A 80 10.05 -21.93 1.99
C ALA A 80 10.92 -22.54 3.09
N LYS A 81 12.21 -22.18 3.14
CA LYS A 81 13.12 -22.61 4.22
C LYS A 81 12.71 -22.03 5.57
N GLN A 82 12.34 -20.74 5.62
CA GLN A 82 11.92 -20.07 6.84
C GLN A 82 10.62 -20.66 7.42
N LEU A 83 9.67 -20.98 6.57
CA LEU A 83 8.34 -21.47 6.94
C LEU A 83 8.23 -23.00 7.01
N GLY A 84 9.26 -23.74 6.55
CA GLY A 84 9.24 -25.20 6.53
C GLY A 84 8.21 -25.82 5.58
N GLN A 85 7.72 -25.08 4.59
CA GLN A 85 6.74 -25.51 3.59
C GLN A 85 6.99 -24.86 2.23
N PRO A 86 6.57 -25.48 1.12
CA PRO A 86 6.68 -24.87 -0.21
C PRO A 86 5.94 -23.53 -0.28
N VAL A 87 6.59 -22.51 -0.84
CA VAL A 87 6.03 -21.16 -1.02
C VAL A 87 6.00 -20.82 -2.50
N ASN A 88 4.88 -20.26 -2.94
CA ASN A 88 4.73 -19.70 -4.29
C ASN A 88 4.66 -18.17 -4.17
N LEU A 89 5.73 -17.49 -4.55
CA LEU A 89 5.83 -16.02 -4.54
C LEU A 89 5.66 -15.47 -5.96
N SER A 90 4.54 -14.79 -6.21
CA SER A 90 4.26 -14.13 -7.49
C SER A 90 4.67 -12.67 -7.49
N GLY A 91 4.89 -12.13 -8.69
CA GLY A 91 5.09 -10.70 -8.95
C GLY A 91 4.08 -10.17 -9.97
N THR A 92 2.87 -10.71 -10.01
CA THR A 92 1.84 -10.33 -10.98
C THR A 92 1.62 -8.82 -11.00
N THR A 93 1.76 -8.23 -12.18
CA THR A 93 1.61 -6.78 -12.38
C THR A 93 0.16 -6.33 -12.30
N ALA A 94 -0.04 -5.02 -12.15
CA ALA A 94 -1.37 -4.42 -12.17
C ALA A 94 -2.09 -4.71 -13.50
N ARG A 95 -3.40 -4.98 -13.43
CA ARG A 95 -4.22 -5.24 -14.63
C ARG A 95 -4.53 -3.93 -15.34
N PRO A 96 -4.31 -3.84 -16.65
CA PRO A 96 -4.74 -2.66 -17.42
C PRO A 96 -6.26 -2.55 -17.46
N GLY A 97 -6.79 -1.33 -17.51
CA GLY A 97 -8.23 -1.08 -17.61
C GLY A 97 -9.05 -1.45 -16.36
N VAL A 98 -8.40 -1.63 -15.22
CA VAL A 98 -9.06 -1.94 -13.94
C VAL A 98 -8.67 -0.89 -12.92
N VAL A 99 -9.64 -0.39 -12.16
CA VAL A 99 -9.43 0.39 -10.93
C VAL A 99 -10.29 -0.20 -9.84
N PHE A 100 -9.66 -0.83 -8.89
CA PHE A 100 -10.37 -1.49 -7.81
C PHE A 100 -10.98 -0.51 -6.81
N GLY A 101 -12.22 -0.81 -6.42
CA GLY A 101 -12.96 -0.12 -5.38
C GLY A 101 -13.60 -1.09 -4.39
N TYR A 102 -14.03 -0.56 -3.27
CA TYR A 102 -14.63 -1.31 -2.19
C TYR A 102 -15.88 -0.58 -1.67
N ALA A 103 -16.93 -1.32 -1.39
CA ALA A 103 -18.11 -0.75 -0.72
C ALA A 103 -18.53 -1.62 0.46
N LEU A 104 -19.07 -0.99 1.49
CA LEU A 104 -19.53 -1.63 2.71
C LEU A 104 -20.94 -1.19 3.05
N ASP A 105 -21.85 -2.16 3.11
CA ASP A 105 -23.20 -1.97 3.60
C ASP A 105 -23.22 -2.02 5.14
N LEU A 106 -23.37 -0.86 5.75
CA LEU A 106 -23.39 -0.74 7.21
C LEU A 106 -24.66 -1.32 7.81
N SER A 107 -25.76 -1.37 7.08
CA SER A 107 -27.02 -1.94 7.57
C SER A 107 -26.95 -3.46 7.75
N ARG A 108 -26.04 -4.11 7.00
CA ARG A 108 -25.83 -5.57 7.06
C ARG A 108 -24.70 -5.98 8.00
N CYS A 109 -23.79 -5.06 8.36
CA CYS A 109 -22.63 -5.42 9.16
C CYS A 109 -23.03 -5.77 10.60
N ILE A 110 -22.82 -7.01 11.00
CA ILE A 110 -23.15 -7.52 12.34
C ILE A 110 -21.98 -7.49 13.32
N GLY A 111 -20.83 -6.90 12.99
CA GLY A 111 -19.69 -6.78 13.89
C GLY A 111 -18.90 -8.07 14.18
N CYS A 112 -19.16 -9.18 13.53
CA CYS A 112 -18.64 -10.52 13.87
C CYS A 112 -17.12 -10.72 13.69
N ARG A 113 -16.38 -9.73 13.21
CA ARG A 113 -14.91 -9.71 13.02
C ARG A 113 -14.32 -10.86 12.16
N ARG A 114 -15.12 -11.70 11.52
CA ARG A 114 -14.61 -12.75 10.61
C ARG A 114 -13.73 -12.21 9.49
N CYS A 115 -14.06 -11.00 8.99
CA CYS A 115 -13.25 -10.29 8.00
C CYS A 115 -11.86 -9.90 8.54
N VAL A 116 -11.73 -9.61 9.83
CA VAL A 116 -10.45 -9.31 10.49
C VAL A 116 -9.59 -10.56 10.52
N TYR A 117 -10.14 -11.67 11.01
CA TYR A 117 -9.41 -12.94 11.12
C TYR A 117 -9.01 -13.49 9.77
N ALA A 118 -9.91 -13.44 8.77
CA ALA A 118 -9.57 -13.83 7.40
C ALA A 118 -8.47 -12.94 6.79
N CYS A 119 -8.50 -11.63 7.06
CA CYS A 119 -7.46 -10.71 6.61
C CYS A 119 -6.10 -11.01 7.25
N VAL A 120 -6.08 -11.31 8.54
CA VAL A 120 -4.87 -11.68 9.30
C VAL A 120 -4.25 -12.94 8.72
N LYS A 121 -5.06 -13.98 8.50
CA LYS A 121 -4.62 -15.28 7.95
C LYS A 121 -4.14 -15.13 6.50
N GLU A 122 -4.95 -14.54 5.63
CA GLU A 122 -4.67 -14.40 4.19
C GLU A 122 -3.40 -13.60 3.94
N ASN A 123 -3.19 -12.54 4.72
CA ASN A 123 -2.13 -11.57 4.47
C ASN A 123 -0.90 -11.78 5.37
N ASN A 124 -0.74 -12.94 5.98
CA ASN A 124 0.43 -13.27 6.79
C ASN A 124 0.78 -12.19 7.82
N GLN A 125 -0.23 -11.56 8.44
CA GLN A 125 0.00 -10.53 9.45
C GLN A 125 0.55 -11.15 10.73
N SER A 126 1.35 -10.40 11.49
CA SER A 126 1.91 -10.88 12.76
C SER A 126 0.83 -11.31 13.75
N ARG A 127 1.07 -12.43 14.45
CA ARG A 127 0.23 -12.93 15.55
C ARG A 127 0.68 -12.38 16.89
N ASP A 128 1.98 -12.13 17.03
CA ASP A 128 2.58 -11.54 18.21
C ASP A 128 3.81 -10.67 17.79
N PRO A 129 3.83 -9.37 18.07
CA PRO A 129 2.66 -8.56 18.43
C PRO A 129 1.57 -8.62 17.38
N GLN A 130 0.31 -8.65 17.81
CA GLN A 130 -0.82 -8.78 16.89
C GLN A 130 -0.98 -7.54 16.01
N ILE A 131 -1.01 -7.76 14.69
CA ILE A 131 -1.31 -6.71 13.70
C ILE A 131 -2.62 -7.02 13.00
N GLN A 132 -3.47 -6.00 12.87
CA GLN A 132 -4.73 -6.09 12.16
C GLN A 132 -4.88 -4.90 11.21
N TRP A 133 -5.08 -5.16 9.92
CA TRP A 133 -5.30 -4.11 8.91
C TRP A 133 -6.73 -3.59 8.91
N ILE A 134 -7.68 -4.40 9.37
CA ILE A 134 -9.08 -4.03 9.51
C ILE A 134 -9.36 -3.81 11.00
N ARG A 135 -9.92 -2.67 11.35
CA ARG A 135 -10.52 -2.40 12.67
C ARG A 135 -12.02 -2.37 12.49
N VAL A 136 -12.75 -3.04 13.33
CA VAL A 136 -14.21 -2.91 13.39
C VAL A 136 -14.53 -2.08 14.62
N LEU A 137 -15.22 -0.98 14.40
CA LEU A 137 -15.59 -0.02 15.42
C LEU A 137 -17.06 -0.22 15.74
N GLU A 138 -17.37 -0.48 17.00
CA GLU A 138 -18.73 -0.50 17.53
C GLU A 138 -19.14 0.93 17.89
N MET A 139 -20.32 1.35 17.46
CA MET A 139 -20.87 2.69 17.66
C MET A 139 -22.32 2.59 18.13
N GLU A 140 -22.72 3.47 19.04
CA GLU A 140 -24.09 3.57 19.53
C GLU A 140 -25.01 4.14 18.44
N LYS A 141 -26.14 3.51 18.18
CA LYS A 141 -27.14 4.00 17.21
C LYS A 141 -27.67 5.39 17.56
N ALA A 142 -27.83 5.67 18.84
CA ALA A 142 -28.34 6.96 19.33
C ALA A 142 -27.38 8.13 19.01
N ARG A 143 -26.07 7.89 18.92
CA ARG A 143 -25.05 8.91 18.62
C ARG A 143 -24.72 9.01 17.13
N GLY A 144 -25.09 8.01 16.34
CA GLY A 144 -24.71 7.94 14.95
C GLY A 144 -23.21 7.67 14.74
N ILE A 145 -22.62 8.22 13.67
CA ILE A 145 -21.20 8.00 13.35
C ILE A 145 -20.34 8.89 14.26
N ASP A 146 -19.80 8.29 15.31
CA ASP A 146 -18.91 8.91 16.29
C ASP A 146 -17.60 8.11 16.37
N PHE A 147 -16.55 8.57 15.69
CA PHE A 147 -15.24 7.88 15.69
C PHE A 147 -14.45 8.08 16.99
N GLU A 148 -14.73 9.12 17.76
CA GLU A 148 -14.04 9.42 19.02
C GLU A 148 -14.57 8.54 20.16
N GLY A 149 -15.89 8.34 20.20
CA GLY A 149 -16.54 7.45 21.16
C GLY A 149 -16.60 5.98 20.75
N ALA A 150 -16.09 5.63 19.57
CA ALA A 150 -16.20 4.28 19.04
C ALA A 150 -15.35 3.26 19.82
N ASN A 151 -15.93 2.07 20.11
CA ASN A 151 -15.28 1.00 20.81
C ASN A 151 -14.64 -0.02 19.82
N PRO A 152 -13.29 -0.11 19.71
CA PRO A 152 -12.63 -1.11 18.89
C PRO A 152 -12.45 -2.47 19.59
N TYR A 153 -12.76 -2.56 20.90
CA TYR A 153 -12.46 -3.72 21.75
C TYR A 153 -13.71 -4.45 22.24
N TYR A 154 -14.85 -4.24 21.58
CA TYR A 154 -16.08 -4.96 21.92
C TYR A 154 -15.91 -6.48 21.76
N ASP A 155 -16.76 -7.24 22.46
CA ASP A 155 -16.77 -8.69 22.44
C ASP A 155 -17.47 -9.21 21.16
N PRO A 156 -16.76 -9.87 20.24
CA PRO A 156 -17.35 -10.36 19.00
C PRO A 156 -18.30 -11.56 19.19
N ASP A 157 -18.37 -12.15 20.37
CA ASP A 157 -19.30 -13.26 20.66
C ASP A 157 -20.68 -12.75 21.10
N LYS A 158 -20.78 -11.44 21.41
CA LYS A 158 -22.04 -10.78 21.83
C LYS A 158 -22.74 -9.99 20.72
N VAL A 159 -22.31 -10.15 19.48
CA VAL A 159 -22.90 -9.42 18.34
C VAL A 159 -23.85 -10.30 17.53
N PRO A 160 -24.86 -9.69 16.85
CA PRO A 160 -25.16 -8.26 16.80
C PRO A 160 -25.84 -7.75 18.08
N ASP A 161 -25.45 -6.54 18.52
CA ASP A 161 -26.11 -5.83 19.58
C ASP A 161 -27.20 -4.89 18.98
N PRO A 162 -28.45 -4.91 19.48
CA PRO A 162 -29.53 -4.11 18.92
C PRO A 162 -29.34 -2.60 19.09
N GLU A 163 -28.59 -2.14 20.08
CA GLU A 163 -28.33 -0.71 20.36
C GLU A 163 -27.11 -0.19 19.60
N HIS A 164 -26.33 -1.09 18.97
CA HIS A 164 -25.10 -0.74 18.29
C HIS A 164 -25.13 -1.03 16.78
N PHE A 165 -24.26 -0.38 16.06
CA PHE A 165 -23.89 -0.71 14.69
C PHE A 165 -22.37 -0.75 14.56
N TYR A 166 -21.88 -1.33 13.46
CA TYR A 166 -20.47 -1.65 13.33
C TYR A 166 -19.89 -1.05 12.06
N VAL A 167 -18.76 -0.34 12.21
CA VAL A 167 -18.08 0.32 11.10
C VAL A 167 -16.67 -0.27 10.93
N PRO A 168 -16.50 -1.23 10.02
CA PRO A 168 -15.17 -1.72 9.65
C PRO A 168 -14.38 -0.65 8.89
N VAL A 169 -13.18 -0.32 9.39
CA VAL A 169 -12.27 0.65 8.80
C VAL A 169 -10.96 -0.05 8.42
N ALA A 170 -10.52 0.17 7.19
CA ALA A 170 -9.23 -0.29 6.68
C ALA A 170 -8.57 0.81 5.84
N CYS A 171 -7.50 0.48 5.10
CA CYS A 171 -6.93 1.42 4.14
C CYS A 171 -7.99 1.81 3.09
N GLN A 172 -8.18 3.10 2.90
CA GLN A 172 -9.20 3.66 2.00
C GLN A 172 -8.77 3.65 0.52
N GLN A 173 -7.55 3.22 0.22
CA GLN A 173 -7.00 3.14 -1.14
C GLN A 173 -7.26 4.42 -1.97
N CYS A 174 -6.96 5.57 -1.37
CA CYS A 174 -7.25 6.90 -1.90
C CYS A 174 -6.76 7.08 -3.34
N ARG A 175 -7.43 7.92 -4.14
CA ARG A 175 -6.93 8.36 -5.46
C ARG A 175 -5.75 9.32 -5.30
N HIS A 176 -5.82 10.17 -4.27
CA HIS A 176 -4.74 11.10 -3.89
C HIS A 176 -4.14 10.67 -2.55
N PRO A 177 -3.30 9.62 -2.54
CA PRO A 177 -2.82 9.01 -1.30
C PRO A 177 -1.67 9.83 -0.69
N GLN A 178 -1.95 10.68 0.29
CA GLN A 178 -0.96 11.49 0.99
C GLN A 178 0.21 10.66 1.54
N CYS A 179 -0.07 9.43 1.90
CA CYS A 179 0.95 8.51 2.40
C CYS A 179 2.03 8.12 1.39
N THR A 180 1.78 8.27 0.08
CA THR A 180 2.81 8.05 -0.96
C THR A 180 3.64 9.31 -1.15
N THR A 181 3.01 10.49 -1.12
CA THR A 181 3.66 11.79 -1.29
C THR A 181 4.74 12.06 -0.22
N VAL A 182 4.47 11.65 1.03
CA VAL A 182 5.39 11.90 2.16
C VAL A 182 6.47 10.84 2.33
N CYS A 183 6.53 9.82 1.46
CA CYS A 183 7.54 8.77 1.57
C CYS A 183 8.89 9.26 1.02
N PRO A 184 9.92 9.45 1.86
CA PRO A 184 11.19 10.06 1.42
C PRO A 184 11.98 9.15 0.46
N VAL A 185 11.74 7.84 0.50
CA VAL A 185 12.44 6.84 -0.31
C VAL A 185 11.57 6.23 -1.41
N GLY A 186 10.33 6.70 -1.59
CA GLY A 186 9.42 6.14 -2.59
C GLY A 186 8.99 4.68 -2.36
N ALA A 187 9.19 4.14 -1.14
CA ALA A 187 8.84 2.75 -0.83
C ALA A 187 7.34 2.44 -0.88
N THR A 188 6.49 3.44 -1.02
CA THR A 188 5.04 3.27 -1.18
C THR A 188 4.54 4.14 -2.32
N TRP A 189 3.78 3.54 -3.21
CA TRP A 189 3.23 4.20 -4.41
C TRP A 189 1.85 3.65 -4.75
N GLN A 190 1.21 4.20 -5.76
CA GLN A 190 -0.04 3.70 -6.29
C GLN A 190 0.22 2.99 -7.62
N GLU A 191 -0.26 1.76 -7.72
CA GLU A 191 -0.23 0.96 -8.94
C GLU A 191 -1.31 1.42 -9.95
N PRO A 192 -1.18 1.08 -11.25
CA PRO A 192 -2.17 1.42 -12.28
C PRO A 192 -3.59 0.93 -11.99
N ASP A 193 -3.75 -0.21 -11.28
CA ASP A 193 -5.04 -0.72 -10.82
C ASP A 193 -5.62 0.04 -9.62
N GLY A 194 -4.99 1.14 -9.24
CA GLY A 194 -5.39 2.02 -8.16
C GLY A 194 -5.02 1.51 -6.77
N ILE A 195 -4.36 0.38 -6.65
CA ILE A 195 -3.95 -0.16 -5.35
C ILE A 195 -2.70 0.56 -4.87
N VAL A 196 -2.73 1.10 -3.65
CA VAL A 196 -1.55 1.64 -2.99
C VAL A 196 -0.78 0.50 -2.34
N VAL A 197 0.47 0.35 -2.68
CA VAL A 197 1.36 -0.73 -2.21
C VAL A 197 2.52 -0.19 -1.37
N ILE A 198 3.26 -1.11 -0.74
CA ILE A 198 4.51 -0.83 -0.02
C ILE A 198 5.51 -1.92 -0.40
N ASP A 199 6.70 -1.52 -0.80
CA ASP A 199 7.84 -2.43 -0.83
C ASP A 199 8.51 -2.45 0.54
N TYR A 200 8.46 -3.60 1.20
CA TYR A 200 8.98 -3.77 2.56
C TYR A 200 10.51 -3.77 2.60
N ASP A 201 11.19 -4.10 1.49
CA ASP A 201 12.65 -4.07 1.40
C ASP A 201 13.19 -2.63 1.26
N TRP A 202 12.36 -1.72 0.72
CA TRP A 202 12.68 -0.30 0.57
C TRP A 202 12.20 0.56 1.75
N CYS A 203 11.29 0.05 2.56
CA CYS A 203 10.74 0.79 3.69
C CYS A 203 11.78 1.00 4.79
N ILE A 204 12.20 2.24 5.02
CA ILE A 204 13.15 2.62 6.08
C ILE A 204 12.50 2.82 7.46
N GLY A 205 11.19 2.61 7.60
CA GLY A 205 10.50 2.70 8.88
C GLY A 205 10.34 4.11 9.46
N CYS A 206 10.48 5.17 8.67
CA CYS A 206 10.37 6.56 9.13
C CYS A 206 8.97 6.95 9.64
N ARG A 207 7.93 6.17 9.35
CA ARG A 207 6.53 6.34 9.77
C ARG A 207 5.82 7.61 9.28
N CYS A 208 6.44 8.44 8.44
CA CYS A 208 5.79 9.62 7.86
C CYS A 208 4.45 9.27 7.20
N CYS A 209 4.37 8.12 6.53
CA CYS A 209 3.14 7.64 5.91
C CYS A 209 2.03 7.28 6.91
N MET A 210 2.37 6.96 8.17
CA MET A 210 1.39 6.73 9.24
C MET A 210 0.83 8.06 9.73
N ALA A 211 1.71 9.05 9.96
CA ALA A 211 1.31 10.40 10.37
C ALA A 211 0.43 11.09 9.31
N ALA A 212 0.74 10.90 8.02
CA ALA A 212 -0.01 11.47 6.92
C ALA A 212 -1.34 10.75 6.61
N CYS A 213 -1.58 9.56 7.18
CA CYS A 213 -2.81 8.82 6.92
C CYS A 213 -3.94 9.26 7.86
N PRO A 214 -4.98 9.99 7.38
CA PRO A 214 -6.03 10.50 8.26
C PRO A 214 -6.96 9.39 8.80
N TYR A 215 -6.87 8.19 8.23
CA TYR A 215 -7.71 7.03 8.61
C TYR A 215 -7.01 6.12 9.64
N GLY A 216 -5.77 6.40 10.03
CA GLY A 216 -4.97 5.54 10.89
C GLY A 216 -4.86 4.11 10.35
N ALA A 217 -4.84 3.93 9.02
CA ALA A 217 -4.94 2.63 8.38
C ALA A 217 -3.58 1.94 8.14
N ARG A 218 -2.48 2.61 8.46
CA ARG A 218 -1.14 2.04 8.39
C ARG A 218 -0.73 1.49 9.74
N ARG A 219 -0.18 0.29 9.73
CA ARG A 219 0.36 -0.41 10.88
C ARG A 219 1.87 -0.44 10.79
N PHE A 220 2.52 -0.65 11.92
CA PHE A 220 3.97 -0.69 11.99
C PHE A 220 4.44 -1.88 12.82
N ASN A 221 5.46 -2.56 12.34
CA ASN A 221 6.09 -3.67 13.03
C ASN A 221 7.12 -3.15 14.03
N TRP A 222 6.67 -2.86 15.25
CA TRP A 222 7.52 -2.36 16.35
C TRP A 222 8.43 -3.44 16.91
N GLY A 223 7.91 -4.65 17.02
CA GLY A 223 8.62 -5.86 17.41
C GLY A 223 8.91 -6.74 16.19
N GLU A 224 9.61 -7.83 16.42
CA GLU A 224 9.79 -8.86 15.40
C GLU A 224 8.45 -9.55 15.13
N PRO A 225 7.96 -9.58 13.88
CA PRO A 225 6.69 -10.22 13.57
C PRO A 225 6.76 -11.73 13.77
N HIS A 226 5.81 -12.28 14.50
CA HIS A 226 5.65 -13.71 14.65
C HIS A 226 4.53 -14.23 13.74
N LEU A 227 4.91 -15.11 12.81
CA LEU A 227 4.01 -15.84 11.92
C LEU A 227 4.24 -17.35 12.10
N PRO A 228 3.33 -18.07 12.77
CA PRO A 228 3.44 -19.52 12.91
C PRO A 228 3.46 -20.20 11.53
N SER A 229 4.41 -21.08 11.31
CA SER A 229 4.58 -21.76 10.01
C SER A 229 3.32 -22.50 9.55
N ALA A 230 2.62 -23.15 10.47
CA ALA A 230 1.37 -23.86 10.18
C ALA A 230 0.20 -22.95 9.76
N GLU A 231 0.27 -21.65 10.07
CA GLU A 231 -0.77 -20.66 9.74
C GLU A 231 -0.39 -19.79 8.55
N ALA A 232 0.85 -19.90 8.06
CA ALA A 232 1.33 -19.10 6.95
C ALA A 232 0.60 -19.46 5.65
N ASN A 233 0.12 -18.45 4.95
CA ASN A 233 -0.39 -18.60 3.60
C ASN A 233 0.80 -18.73 2.64
N PRO A 234 1.01 -19.89 1.99
CA PRO A 234 2.14 -20.11 1.11
C PRO A 234 1.98 -19.45 -0.27
N THR A 235 0.77 -19.05 -0.64
CA THR A 235 0.51 -18.28 -1.88
C THR A 235 0.74 -16.82 -1.60
N MET A 236 1.85 -16.30 -2.07
CA MET A 236 2.33 -14.95 -1.75
C MET A 236 2.47 -14.09 -3.00
N HIS A 237 2.41 -12.79 -2.77
CA HIS A 237 2.74 -11.77 -3.75
C HIS A 237 3.78 -10.82 -3.17
N TYR A 238 4.77 -10.42 -3.98
CA TYR A 238 5.89 -9.58 -3.54
C TYR A 238 5.43 -8.28 -2.88
N LEU A 239 4.46 -7.58 -3.47
CA LEU A 239 3.86 -6.33 -2.92
C LEU A 239 2.66 -6.58 -1.98
N GLY A 240 2.33 -7.83 -1.68
CA GLY A 240 1.12 -8.20 -0.94
C GLY A 240 1.40 -8.75 0.44
N ASN A 241 1.32 -10.08 0.52
CA ASN A 241 1.25 -10.83 1.77
C ASN A 241 2.53 -11.58 2.14
N ARG A 242 3.67 -11.28 1.52
CA ARG A 242 4.96 -11.86 1.95
C ARG A 242 5.28 -11.49 3.41
N PRO A 243 6.06 -12.29 4.14
CA PRO A 243 6.46 -11.99 5.51
C PRO A 243 7.10 -10.60 5.63
N ARG A 244 6.85 -9.93 6.76
CA ARG A 244 7.43 -8.63 7.09
C ARG A 244 8.56 -8.81 8.08
N THR A 245 9.41 -7.79 8.16
CA THR A 245 10.45 -7.67 9.17
C THR A 245 10.08 -6.57 10.16
N ARG A 246 10.74 -6.55 11.30
CA ARG A 246 10.68 -5.42 12.22
C ARG A 246 11.06 -4.12 11.51
N GLY A 247 10.40 -3.03 11.86
CA GLY A 247 10.75 -1.69 11.37
C GLY A 247 10.07 -1.28 10.06
N VAL A 248 9.17 -2.07 9.51
CA VAL A 248 8.42 -1.70 8.28
C VAL A 248 6.96 -1.36 8.56
N ALA A 249 6.41 -0.47 7.74
CA ALA A 249 4.98 -0.17 7.74
C ALA A 249 4.21 -1.14 6.84
N GLU A 250 2.97 -1.46 7.23
CA GLU A 250 2.09 -2.31 6.45
C GLU A 250 0.64 -1.80 6.45
N LYS A 251 -0.16 -2.25 5.51
CA LYS A 251 -1.57 -1.87 5.37
C LYS A 251 -2.32 -2.79 4.42
N CYS A 252 -3.65 -2.68 4.37
CA CYS A 252 -4.47 -3.39 3.39
C CYS A 252 -4.01 -3.09 1.95
N THR A 253 -3.79 -4.14 1.16
CA THR A 253 -3.40 -4.11 -0.27
C THR A 253 -4.52 -4.61 -1.18
N PHE A 254 -5.78 -4.65 -0.71
CA PHE A 254 -6.90 -5.32 -1.39
C PHE A 254 -6.62 -6.79 -1.75
N CYS A 255 -5.68 -7.43 -1.01
CA CYS A 255 -5.24 -8.80 -1.28
C CYS A 255 -4.75 -8.98 -2.71
N VAL A 256 -3.71 -8.23 -3.15
CA VAL A 256 -3.18 -8.25 -4.53
C VAL A 256 -2.90 -9.67 -5.03
N GLN A 257 -2.48 -10.58 -4.15
CA GLN A 257 -2.27 -12.01 -4.45
C GLN A 257 -3.56 -12.74 -4.88
N ARG A 258 -4.71 -12.17 -4.58
CA ARG A 258 -6.03 -12.73 -4.96
C ARG A 258 -6.65 -11.92 -6.09
N THR A 259 -6.70 -10.59 -5.94
CA THR A 259 -7.46 -9.73 -6.86
C THR A 259 -6.85 -9.68 -8.24
N ARG A 260 -5.51 -9.75 -8.36
CA ARG A 260 -4.84 -9.88 -9.66
C ARG A 260 -5.03 -11.24 -10.31
N ASP A 261 -5.35 -12.27 -9.53
CA ASP A 261 -5.71 -13.60 -10.02
C ASP A 261 -7.23 -13.78 -10.24
N GLY A 262 -8.01 -12.69 -10.15
CA GLY A 262 -9.46 -12.70 -10.41
C GLY A 262 -10.31 -13.21 -9.25
N ARG A 263 -9.77 -13.27 -8.03
CA ARG A 263 -10.48 -13.67 -6.81
C ARG A 263 -10.85 -12.46 -5.96
N TYR A 264 -11.91 -12.55 -5.20
CA TYR A 264 -12.25 -11.52 -4.21
C TYR A 264 -11.24 -11.44 -3.07
N PRO A 265 -11.06 -10.25 -2.45
CA PRO A 265 -10.34 -10.14 -1.17
C PRO A 265 -10.92 -11.09 -0.11
N ALA A 266 -10.08 -11.68 0.71
CA ALA A 266 -10.50 -12.66 1.72
C ALA A 266 -11.58 -12.13 2.68
N CYS A 267 -11.54 -10.84 3.00
CA CYS A 267 -12.55 -10.20 3.85
C CYS A 267 -13.93 -10.04 3.18
N VAL A 268 -13.98 -10.03 1.86
CA VAL A 268 -15.24 -10.05 1.08
C VAL A 268 -15.81 -11.45 1.07
N GLU A 269 -14.99 -12.42 0.70
CA GLU A 269 -15.38 -13.83 0.55
C GLU A 269 -15.92 -14.44 1.85
N ILE A 270 -15.31 -14.10 2.98
CA ILE A 270 -15.71 -14.64 4.29
C ILE A 270 -16.94 -13.96 4.92
N CYS A 271 -17.41 -12.85 4.36
CA CYS A 271 -18.48 -12.07 4.98
C CYS A 271 -19.83 -12.82 4.95
N PRO A 272 -20.37 -13.29 6.10
CA PRO A 272 -21.52 -14.17 6.12
C PRO A 272 -22.82 -13.47 5.72
N VAL A 273 -22.87 -12.14 5.82
CA VAL A 273 -24.04 -11.32 5.54
C VAL A 273 -23.93 -10.54 4.23
N GLY A 274 -22.83 -10.74 3.47
CA GLY A 274 -22.60 -10.07 2.20
C GLY A 274 -22.51 -8.54 2.30
N ALA A 275 -22.13 -8.02 3.48
CA ALA A 275 -22.02 -6.57 3.70
C ALA A 275 -20.88 -5.93 2.89
N ARG A 276 -19.90 -6.72 2.46
CA ARG A 276 -18.71 -6.25 1.78
C ARG A 276 -18.80 -6.48 0.29
N LYS A 277 -18.53 -5.44 -0.48
CA LYS A 277 -18.56 -5.44 -1.94
C LYS A 277 -17.22 -4.98 -2.48
N PHE A 278 -16.81 -5.55 -3.59
CA PHE A 278 -15.54 -5.24 -4.23
C PHE A 278 -15.65 -5.43 -5.73
N GLY A 279 -15.02 -4.55 -6.52
CA GLY A 279 -15.07 -4.68 -7.97
C GLY A 279 -14.27 -3.61 -8.69
N ASN A 280 -14.48 -3.56 -10.01
CA ASN A 280 -13.84 -2.60 -10.90
C ASN A 280 -14.70 -1.36 -11.08
N LEU A 281 -14.21 -0.21 -10.63
CA LEU A 281 -14.90 1.08 -10.77
C LEU A 281 -15.02 1.58 -12.21
N LEU A 282 -14.25 1.02 -13.14
CA LEU A 282 -14.29 1.39 -14.55
C LEU A 282 -15.30 0.54 -15.36
N ASP A 283 -15.78 -0.56 -14.79
CA ASP A 283 -16.80 -1.39 -15.41
C ASP A 283 -18.20 -0.93 -14.95
N PRO A 284 -19.03 -0.37 -15.84
CA PRO A 284 -20.38 0.09 -15.48
C PRO A 284 -21.33 -1.03 -15.04
N GLU A 285 -21.07 -2.28 -15.45
CA GLU A 285 -21.88 -3.45 -15.11
C GLU A 285 -21.43 -4.12 -13.81
N ASP A 286 -20.29 -3.76 -13.27
CA ASP A 286 -19.82 -4.28 -11.98
C ASP A 286 -20.76 -3.88 -10.84
N GLU A 287 -20.94 -4.78 -9.86
CA GLU A 287 -21.80 -4.55 -8.68
C GLU A 287 -21.44 -3.25 -7.96
N ILE A 288 -20.14 -2.95 -7.83
CA ILE A 288 -19.72 -1.72 -7.16
C ILE A 288 -20.15 -0.47 -7.91
N SER A 289 -20.06 -0.48 -9.24
CA SER A 289 -20.48 0.66 -10.07
C SER A 289 -22.00 0.88 -10.01
N ARG A 290 -22.77 -0.20 -9.95
CA ARG A 290 -24.23 -0.12 -9.72
C ARG A 290 -24.56 0.46 -8.34
N ILE A 291 -23.88 0.02 -7.29
CA ILE A 291 -24.04 0.57 -5.93
C ILE A 291 -23.79 2.07 -5.92
N LEU A 292 -22.72 2.53 -6.57
CA LEU A 292 -22.35 3.96 -6.61
C LEU A 292 -23.40 4.81 -7.36
N ARG A 293 -24.10 4.23 -8.34
CA ARG A 293 -25.18 4.93 -9.08
C ARG A 293 -26.52 4.92 -8.34
N GLU A 294 -26.85 3.80 -7.68
CA GLU A 294 -28.20 3.54 -7.18
C GLU A 294 -28.36 3.84 -5.69
N LYS A 295 -27.28 3.79 -4.91
CA LYS A 295 -27.31 3.97 -3.46
C LYS A 295 -26.70 5.29 -3.04
N ARG A 296 -27.13 5.79 -1.89
CA ARG A 296 -26.49 6.93 -1.26
C ARG A 296 -25.21 6.47 -0.56
N VAL A 297 -24.09 6.69 -1.23
CA VAL A 297 -22.79 6.34 -0.71
C VAL A 297 -22.12 7.54 -0.06
N PHE A 298 -21.27 7.29 0.93
CA PHE A 298 -20.39 8.30 1.51
C PHE A 298 -19.00 7.74 1.70
N VAL A 299 -18.03 8.61 1.85
CA VAL A 299 -16.63 8.29 2.16
C VAL A 299 -16.24 8.94 3.48
N LEU A 300 -15.29 8.34 4.17
CA LEU A 300 -14.77 8.91 5.41
C LEU A 300 -13.90 10.14 5.11
N LYS A 301 -14.06 11.20 5.90
CA LYS A 301 -13.23 12.42 5.84
C LYS A 301 -13.15 13.02 4.43
N ALA A 302 -14.31 13.17 3.78
CA ALA A 302 -14.43 13.72 2.43
C ALA A 302 -13.79 15.11 2.29
N GLU A 303 -13.82 15.90 3.36
CA GLU A 303 -13.25 17.25 3.47
C GLU A 303 -11.73 17.30 3.21
N LEU A 304 -11.03 16.18 3.42
CA LEU A 304 -9.57 16.09 3.21
C LEU A 304 -9.18 15.84 1.74
N LYS A 305 -10.14 15.69 0.84
CA LYS A 305 -9.94 15.55 -0.61
C LYS A 305 -8.94 14.45 -1.01
N THR A 306 -8.83 13.39 -0.21
CA THR A 306 -7.97 12.24 -0.54
C THR A 306 -8.63 11.28 -1.53
N GLU A 307 -9.90 11.48 -1.82
CA GLU A 307 -10.75 10.68 -2.71
C GLU A 307 -10.65 9.17 -2.43
N PRO A 308 -11.20 8.71 -1.29
CA PRO A 308 -11.25 7.29 -0.96
C PRO A 308 -11.94 6.45 -2.03
N LYS A 309 -11.37 5.28 -2.33
CA LYS A 309 -12.03 4.22 -3.12
C LYS A 309 -12.70 3.15 -2.24
N PHE A 310 -12.92 3.46 -0.98
CA PHE A 310 -13.67 2.68 -0.03
C PHE A 310 -14.92 3.46 0.35
N TYR A 311 -16.06 2.96 -0.08
CA TYR A 311 -17.36 3.61 0.06
C TYR A 311 -18.17 2.93 1.15
N TYR A 312 -18.98 3.71 1.84
CA TYR A 312 -19.93 3.23 2.84
C TYR A 312 -21.34 3.58 2.41
N PHE A 313 -22.30 2.71 2.69
CA PHE A 313 -23.71 2.93 2.39
C PHE A 313 -24.60 2.16 3.35
N TYR A 314 -25.89 2.48 3.31
CA TYR A 314 -26.93 1.69 3.95
C TYR A 314 -27.77 1.07 2.84
N GLY A 315 -27.97 -0.24 2.88
CA GLY A 315 -28.64 -1.03 1.85
C GLY A 315 -30.16 -0.86 1.79
N ILE A 316 -30.74 0.06 2.61
CA ILE A 316 -32.18 0.32 2.70
C ILE A 316 -32.67 1.00 1.44
#